data_1107bf511ca0db9e78b6e69a578ee80d
#
_entry.id   1107bf511ca0db9e78b6e69a578ee80d
#
_cell.length_a   1.000
_cell.length_b   1.000
_cell.length_c   1.000
_cell.angle_alpha   90.00
_cell.angle_beta   90.00
_cell.angle_gamma   90.00
#
_symmetry.space_group_name_H-M   'P 1'
#
loop_
_entity.id
_entity.type
_entity.pdbx_description
1 polymer ?
#
loop_
_entity_poly.entity_id
_entity_poly.type
_entity_poly.pdbx_seq_one_letter_code
_entity_poly.pdbx_strand_id
1 'polypeptide(L)'
;MIKQRISGAFGAAKEAMQDWLGNGLAWRIAAVAVPVYLLLVVVFGVYWSFTPDMPETRYLQQDAKKAVVGTATTSALIDVSEVLLSKPGGFISNDITPPGIFMDDMPAWEYGVLIQVRDLSRAM
;
A
#
# COMPACT_ATOMS: atom_id res chain seq x y z
N MET A 1 -44.79 -13.18 18.99
CA MET A 1 -44.32 -14.38 18.27
C MET A 1 -43.02 -14.20 17.46
N ILE A 2 -42.82 -13.14 16.73
CA ILE A 2 -41.62 -12.92 15.90
C ILE A 2 -40.32 -12.75 16.73
N LYS A 3 -40.35 -12.01 17.83
CA LYS A 3 -39.19 -11.79 18.72
C LYS A 3 -38.62 -13.06 19.32
N GLN A 4 -39.43 -14.04 19.65
CA GLN A 4 -38.97 -15.33 20.22
C GLN A 4 -38.29 -16.21 19.17
N ARG A 5 -38.74 -16.17 17.90
CA ARG A 5 -38.09 -16.91 16.80
C ARG A 5 -36.71 -16.36 16.46
N ILE A 6 -36.57 -15.04 16.50
CA ILE A 6 -35.26 -14.37 16.21
C ILE A 6 -34.26 -14.67 17.35
N SER A 7 -34.68 -14.65 18.60
CA SER A 7 -33.79 -14.94 19.73
C SER A 7 -33.37 -16.41 19.76
N GLY A 8 -34.27 -17.33 19.36
CA GLY A 8 -33.93 -18.76 19.23
C GLY A 8 -32.95 -19.04 18.09
N ALA A 9 -33.12 -18.39 16.95
CA ALA A 9 -32.18 -18.52 15.82
C ALA A 9 -30.79 -17.97 16.15
N PHE A 10 -30.72 -16.85 16.89
CA PHE A 10 -29.46 -16.29 17.36
C PHE A 10 -28.78 -17.19 18.41
N GLY A 11 -29.55 -17.84 19.31
CA GLY A 11 -29.03 -18.82 20.27
C GLY A 11 -28.44 -20.04 19.59
N ALA A 12 -29.18 -20.65 18.66
CA ALA A 12 -28.73 -21.81 17.90
C ALA A 12 -27.49 -21.51 17.01
N ALA A 13 -27.45 -20.33 16.39
CA ALA A 13 -26.27 -19.90 15.62
C ALA A 13 -25.03 -19.71 16.52
N LYS A 14 -25.22 -19.18 17.72
CA LYS A 14 -24.12 -19.02 18.70
C LYS A 14 -23.61 -20.35 19.22
N GLU A 15 -24.50 -21.29 19.53
CA GLU A 15 -24.14 -22.65 19.96
C GLU A 15 -23.45 -23.43 18.85
N ALA A 16 -23.97 -23.40 17.63
CA ALA A 16 -23.34 -24.01 16.46
C ALA A 16 -21.94 -23.42 16.17
N MET A 17 -21.78 -22.13 16.36
CA MET A 17 -20.47 -21.47 16.21
C MET A 17 -19.53 -21.84 17.34
N GLN A 18 -20.01 -22.04 18.58
CA GLN A 18 -19.20 -22.49 19.69
C GLN A 18 -18.76 -23.96 19.54
N ASP A 19 -19.64 -24.83 19.07
CA ASP A 19 -19.30 -26.23 18.76
C ASP A 19 -18.33 -26.34 17.58
N TRP A 20 -18.53 -25.52 16.56
CA TRP A 20 -17.66 -25.43 15.38
C TRP A 20 -16.25 -24.91 15.75
N LEU A 21 -16.14 -23.92 16.64
CA LEU A 21 -14.87 -23.41 17.18
C LEU A 21 -14.22 -24.36 18.18
N GLY A 22 -15.00 -25.23 18.85
CA GLY A 22 -14.53 -26.12 19.91
C GLY A 22 -13.80 -27.37 19.41
N ASN A 23 -14.05 -27.82 18.18
CA ASN A 23 -13.71 -29.17 17.73
C ASN A 23 -12.39 -29.36 16.96
N GLY A 24 -11.45 -28.42 17.00
CA GLY A 24 -10.16 -28.64 16.35
C GLY A 24 -9.11 -27.56 16.59
N LEU A 25 -7.88 -28.00 16.76
CA LEU A 25 -6.70 -27.11 16.84
C LEU A 25 -6.61 -26.14 15.62
N ALA A 26 -6.99 -26.63 14.43
CA ALA A 26 -6.99 -25.85 13.20
C ALA A 26 -7.89 -24.61 13.29
N TRP A 27 -9.06 -24.70 13.93
CA TRP A 27 -9.99 -23.57 14.08
C TRP A 27 -9.51 -22.55 15.11
N ARG A 28 -8.84 -23.01 16.15
CA ARG A 28 -8.22 -22.10 17.13
C ARG A 28 -7.09 -21.30 16.48
N ILE A 29 -6.31 -21.96 15.64
CA ILE A 29 -5.26 -21.30 14.87
C ILE A 29 -5.88 -20.29 13.88
N ALA A 30 -6.91 -20.70 13.14
CA ALA A 30 -7.59 -19.81 12.20
C ALA A 30 -8.25 -18.60 12.89
N ALA A 31 -8.88 -18.82 14.05
CA ALA A 31 -9.52 -17.76 14.84
C ALA A 31 -8.53 -16.69 15.33
N VAL A 32 -7.26 -17.03 15.48
CA VAL A 32 -6.20 -16.07 15.84
C VAL A 32 -5.51 -15.53 14.57
N ALA A 33 -5.23 -16.39 13.60
CA ALA A 33 -4.49 -16.01 12.38
C ALA A 33 -5.26 -15.01 11.51
N VAL A 34 -6.58 -15.17 11.38
CA VAL A 34 -7.41 -14.26 10.55
C VAL A 34 -7.41 -12.82 11.10
N PRO A 35 -7.72 -12.56 12.38
CA PRO A 35 -7.67 -11.18 12.88
C PRO A 35 -6.26 -10.59 12.89
N VAL A 36 -5.22 -11.40 13.16
CA VAL A 36 -3.83 -10.96 13.05
C VAL A 36 -3.50 -10.58 11.60
N TYR A 37 -3.89 -11.38 10.63
CA TYR A 37 -3.71 -11.08 9.22
C TYR A 37 -4.43 -9.78 8.82
N LEU A 38 -5.69 -9.61 9.21
CA LEU A 38 -6.45 -8.40 8.93
C LEU A 38 -5.81 -7.15 9.57
N LEU A 39 -5.32 -7.28 10.80
CA LEU A 39 -4.60 -6.20 11.47
C LEU A 39 -3.33 -5.83 10.70
N LEU A 40 -2.55 -6.82 10.26
CA LEU A 40 -1.35 -6.59 9.45
C LEU A 40 -1.70 -5.91 8.12
N VAL A 41 -2.77 -6.34 7.44
CA VAL A 41 -3.26 -5.70 6.19
C VAL A 41 -3.57 -4.23 6.42
N VAL A 42 -4.25 -3.89 7.52
CA VAL A 42 -4.57 -2.49 7.86
C VAL A 42 -3.30 -1.70 8.16
N VAL A 43 -2.40 -2.25 9.00
CA VAL A 43 -1.15 -1.56 9.38
C VAL A 43 -0.27 -1.31 8.16
N PHE A 44 -0.05 -2.33 7.32
CA PHE A 44 0.74 -2.17 6.10
C PHE A 44 0.04 -1.28 5.07
N GLY A 45 -1.29 -1.35 4.95
CA GLY A 45 -2.06 -0.48 4.09
C GLY A 45 -1.87 0.99 4.46
N VAL A 46 -2.00 1.32 5.73
CA VAL A 46 -1.74 2.68 6.23
C VAL A 46 -0.28 3.08 6.01
N TYR A 47 0.68 2.21 6.36
CA TYR A 47 2.11 2.50 6.21
C TYR A 47 2.51 2.79 4.75
N TRP A 48 1.98 2.04 3.79
CA TRP A 48 2.29 2.23 2.37
C TRP A 48 1.50 3.35 1.71
N SER A 49 0.42 3.84 2.35
CA SER A 49 -0.38 4.98 1.87
C SER A 49 0.25 6.34 2.19
N PHE A 50 1.35 6.37 2.94
CA PHE A 50 2.03 7.64 3.19
C PHE A 50 2.61 8.20 1.89
N THR A 51 2.19 9.43 1.57
CA THR A 51 2.71 10.18 0.42
C THR A 51 4.17 10.54 0.67
N PRO A 52 5.08 10.25 -0.28
CA PRO A 52 6.46 10.67 -0.15
C PRO A 52 6.58 12.20 -0.20
N ASP A 53 7.53 12.74 0.54
CA ASP A 53 7.85 14.15 0.49
C ASP A 53 8.39 14.54 -0.89
N MET A 54 8.09 15.78 -1.32
CA MET A 54 8.68 16.29 -2.56
C MET A 54 10.20 16.36 -2.44
N PRO A 55 10.94 15.93 -3.46
CA PRO A 55 12.40 16.01 -3.44
C PRO A 55 12.82 17.47 -3.36
N GLU A 56 13.77 17.76 -2.47
CA GLU A 56 14.44 19.04 -2.48
C GLU A 56 15.17 19.19 -3.82
N THR A 57 14.85 20.25 -4.53
CA THR A 57 15.38 20.51 -5.86
C THR A 57 16.87 20.87 -5.79
N ARG A 58 17.73 19.86 -5.84
CA ARG A 58 19.19 19.99 -5.76
C ARG A 58 19.76 20.91 -6.85
N TYR A 59 19.11 21.00 -8.00
CA TYR A 59 19.53 21.85 -9.10
C TYR A 59 19.36 23.35 -8.80
N LEU A 60 18.51 23.75 -7.87
CA LEU A 60 18.38 25.15 -7.44
C LEU A 60 19.59 25.62 -6.60
N GLN A 61 20.37 24.70 -6.06
CA GLN A 61 21.56 24.98 -5.27
C GLN A 61 22.84 25.04 -6.11
N GLN A 62 22.79 24.59 -7.37
CA GLN A 62 23.93 24.71 -8.28
C GLN A 62 24.04 26.13 -8.83
N ASP A 63 25.23 26.72 -8.72
CA ASP A 63 25.53 28.01 -9.30
C ASP A 63 25.16 28.03 -10.80
N ALA A 64 24.18 28.85 -11.16
CA ALA A 64 23.66 28.98 -12.52
C ALA A 64 24.75 29.27 -13.59
N LYS A 65 25.92 29.77 -13.16
CA LYS A 65 27.07 30.03 -14.03
C LYS A 65 27.86 28.81 -14.47
N LYS A 66 27.69 27.64 -13.80
CA LYS A 66 28.39 26.38 -14.09
C LYS A 66 27.49 25.27 -14.61
N ALA A 67 26.19 25.53 -14.70
CA ALA A 67 25.23 24.52 -15.15
C ALA A 67 25.38 24.23 -16.63
N VAL A 68 25.68 22.97 -16.96
CA VAL A 68 25.65 22.48 -18.34
C VAL A 68 24.20 22.32 -18.77
N VAL A 69 23.91 22.56 -20.05
CA VAL A 69 22.57 22.36 -20.61
C VAL A 69 22.12 20.90 -20.34
N GLY A 70 20.91 20.75 -19.78
CA GLY A 70 20.34 19.44 -19.40
C GLY A 70 20.60 19.00 -17.95
N THR A 71 21.52 19.64 -17.21
CA THR A 71 21.82 19.24 -15.81
C THR A 71 20.60 19.30 -14.92
N ALA A 72 19.79 20.37 -15.03
CA ALA A 72 18.58 20.53 -14.23
C ALA A 72 17.56 19.42 -14.51
N THR A 73 17.37 19.07 -15.78
CA THR A 73 16.44 18.01 -16.21
C THR A 73 16.92 16.65 -15.71
N THR A 74 18.22 16.35 -15.84
CA THR A 74 18.80 15.09 -15.38
C THR A 74 18.71 14.99 -13.85
N SER A 75 19.03 16.07 -13.12
CA SER A 75 18.89 16.08 -11.66
C SER A 75 17.45 15.86 -11.22
N ALA A 76 16.50 16.53 -11.83
CA ALA A 76 15.08 16.33 -11.54
C ALA A 76 14.64 14.89 -11.80
N LEU A 77 15.12 14.27 -12.88
CA LEU A 77 14.84 12.88 -13.20
C LEU A 77 15.39 11.93 -12.13
N ILE A 78 16.61 12.17 -11.67
CA ILE A 78 17.26 11.40 -10.62
C ILE A 78 16.48 11.56 -9.30
N ASP A 79 16.16 12.80 -8.90
CA ASP A 79 15.46 13.10 -7.66
C ASP A 79 14.07 12.44 -7.62
N VAL A 80 13.31 12.49 -8.71
CA VAL A 80 12.00 11.82 -8.81
C VAL A 80 12.13 10.29 -8.77
N SER A 81 13.16 9.75 -9.41
CA SER A 81 13.43 8.30 -9.38
C SER A 81 13.85 7.84 -7.98
N GLU A 82 14.65 8.64 -7.27
CA GLU A 82 15.05 8.37 -5.89
C GLU A 82 13.83 8.35 -4.95
N VAL A 83 12.91 9.32 -5.09
CA VAL A 83 11.65 9.34 -4.32
C VAL A 83 10.81 8.10 -4.60
N LEU A 84 10.70 7.68 -5.86
CA LEU A 84 9.94 6.48 -6.24
C LEU A 84 10.49 5.21 -5.58
N LEU A 85 11.82 5.09 -5.46
CA LEU A 85 12.49 3.91 -4.92
C LEU A 85 12.63 3.94 -3.39
N SER A 86 12.76 5.12 -2.78
CA SER A 86 13.02 5.28 -1.35
C SER A 86 11.78 5.45 -0.49
N LYS A 87 10.60 5.62 -1.11
CA LYS A 87 9.35 5.76 -0.35
C LYS A 87 9.02 4.53 0.51
N PRO A 88 8.22 4.67 1.57
CA PRO A 88 7.77 3.55 2.39
C PRO A 88 7.13 2.43 1.55
N GLY A 89 7.65 1.20 1.67
CA GLY A 89 7.23 0.05 0.88
C GLY A 89 7.94 -0.12 -0.47
N GLY A 90 8.76 0.86 -0.91
CA GLY A 90 9.39 0.84 -2.22
C GLY A 90 8.38 0.88 -3.37
N PHE A 91 8.75 0.35 -4.54
CA PHE A 91 7.84 0.26 -5.69
C PHE A 91 6.82 -0.87 -5.50
N ILE A 92 5.55 -0.54 -5.36
CA ILE A 92 4.45 -1.47 -5.14
C ILE A 92 3.73 -1.72 -6.46
N SER A 93 4.26 -2.61 -7.27
CA SER A 93 3.63 -2.98 -8.56
C SER A 93 2.45 -3.93 -8.42
N ASN A 94 2.20 -4.47 -7.22
CA ASN A 94 1.21 -5.51 -6.99
C ASN A 94 -0.05 -4.95 -6.34
N ASP A 95 -1.11 -4.83 -7.12
CA ASP A 95 -2.45 -4.45 -6.74
C ASP A 95 -3.41 -5.65 -6.57
N ILE A 96 -2.92 -6.89 -6.73
CA ILE A 96 -3.75 -8.10 -6.75
C ILE A 96 -4.00 -8.64 -5.33
N THR A 97 -3.02 -8.49 -4.42
CA THR A 97 -3.11 -9.05 -3.06
C THR A 97 -3.26 -7.96 -2.00
N PRO A 98 -4.02 -8.19 -0.90
CA PRO A 98 -4.06 -7.26 0.22
C PRO A 98 -2.65 -7.05 0.85
N PRO A 99 -2.29 -5.80 1.21
CA PRO A 99 -3.14 -4.61 1.22
C PRO A 99 -3.23 -3.86 -0.13
N GLY A 100 -2.44 -4.22 -1.15
CA GLY A 100 -2.33 -3.51 -2.44
C GLY A 100 -3.68 -3.31 -3.14
N ILE A 101 -4.57 -4.31 -3.11
CA ILE A 101 -5.91 -4.23 -3.73
C ILE A 101 -6.80 -3.10 -3.18
N PHE A 102 -6.50 -2.60 -1.97
CA PHE A 102 -7.23 -1.48 -1.34
C PHE A 102 -6.53 -0.14 -1.52
N MET A 103 -5.38 -0.13 -2.22
CA MET A 103 -4.51 1.03 -2.40
C MET A 103 -4.51 1.44 -3.87
N ASP A 104 -5.52 2.21 -4.28
CA ASP A 104 -5.67 2.63 -5.67
C ASP A 104 -4.72 3.78 -6.03
N ASP A 105 -4.59 4.77 -5.15
CA ASP A 105 -3.85 5.99 -5.43
C ASP A 105 -2.33 5.79 -5.56
N MET A 106 -1.72 5.00 -4.67
CA MET A 106 -0.27 4.80 -4.67
C MET A 106 0.25 4.02 -5.88
N PRO A 107 -0.29 2.86 -6.24
CA PRO A 107 0.12 2.15 -7.46
C PRO A 107 -0.09 2.97 -8.73
N ALA A 108 -1.19 3.73 -8.81
CA ALA A 108 -1.46 4.61 -9.96
C ALA A 108 -0.43 5.74 -10.07
N TRP A 109 -0.07 6.38 -8.94
CA TRP A 109 0.98 7.38 -8.88
C TRP A 109 2.35 6.81 -9.29
N GLU A 110 2.75 5.65 -8.75
CA GLU A 110 4.00 4.98 -9.09
C GLU A 110 4.12 4.67 -10.58
N TYR A 111 3.05 4.15 -11.15
CA TYR A 111 3.00 3.83 -12.58
C TYR A 111 3.12 5.11 -13.42
N GLY A 112 2.42 6.19 -13.04
CA GLY A 112 2.52 7.48 -13.70
C GLY A 112 3.94 8.04 -13.67
N VAL A 113 4.59 8.02 -12.50
CA VAL A 113 5.98 8.46 -12.34
C VAL A 113 6.93 7.62 -13.19
N LEU A 114 6.79 6.30 -13.18
CA LEU A 114 7.62 5.39 -13.97
C LEU A 114 7.53 5.69 -15.48
N ILE A 115 6.33 5.94 -16.00
CA ILE A 115 6.14 6.32 -17.40
C ILE A 115 6.83 7.64 -17.71
N GLN A 116 6.66 8.67 -16.86
CA GLN A 116 7.29 9.96 -17.05
C GLN A 116 8.83 9.86 -17.04
N VAL A 117 9.39 9.13 -16.08
CA VAL A 117 10.84 8.88 -16.01
C VAL A 117 11.34 8.19 -17.28
N ARG A 118 10.64 7.15 -17.75
CA ARG A 118 10.98 6.43 -18.98
C ARG A 118 10.94 7.33 -20.21
N ASP A 119 9.87 8.08 -20.35
CA ASP A 119 9.67 8.88 -21.57
C ASP A 119 10.62 10.07 -21.62
N LEU A 120 10.90 10.71 -20.47
CA LEU A 120 11.88 11.77 -20.37
C LEU A 120 13.30 11.26 -20.63
N SER A 121 13.68 10.10 -20.06
CA SER A 121 15.01 9.50 -20.30
C SER A 121 15.23 9.07 -21.77
N ARG A 122 14.17 8.80 -22.54
CA ARG A 122 14.26 8.53 -23.97
C ARG A 122 14.37 9.79 -24.81
N ALA A 123 13.84 10.91 -24.33
CA ALA A 123 13.87 12.19 -25.01
C ALA A 123 15.20 12.95 -24.84
N MET A 124 16.01 12.56 -23.86
CA MET A 124 17.35 13.10 -23.59
C MET A 124 18.44 12.41 -24.43
#